data_765f82d1e953aaf35e78ff8f325d3212
#
_entry.id   765f82d1e953aaf35e78ff8f325d3212
#
_cell.length_a   1.000
_cell.length_b   1.000
_cell.length_c   1.000
_cell.angle_alpha   90.00
_cell.angle_beta   90.00
_cell.angle_gamma   90.00
#
_symmetry.space_group_name_H-M   'P 1'
#
loop_
_entity.id
_entity.type
_entity.pdbx_description
1 polymer ?
#
loop_
_entity_poly.entity_id
_entity_poly.type
_entity_poly.pdbx_seq_one_letter_code
_entity_poly.pdbx_strand_id
1 'polypeptide(L)'
;MNRARWIAGLVVLLGTLGLVAGCFLLSRPPTASFVVLYNVTGDPLVVDLDASSSSDPDEDAITEYLWTFGDDVEILTPLEYSKSVTVPILRVRYPVQGEYTILLYVRDERGKTSEAGQTETIVLPNVPVGTTL
;
A
#
# COMPACT_ATOMS: atom_id res chain seq x y z
N MET A 1 -36.01 0.65 48.38
CA MET A 1 -36.53 0.49 47.02
C MET A 1 -35.61 1.03 45.90
N ASN A 2 -34.45 1.59 46.18
CA ASN A 2 -33.60 2.26 45.15
C ASN A 2 -32.35 1.49 44.73
N ARG A 3 -32.16 0.24 45.15
CA ARG A 3 -30.97 -0.56 44.81
C ARG A 3 -31.05 -1.25 43.43
N ALA A 4 -32.23 -1.58 42.96
CA ALA A 4 -32.42 -2.26 41.67
C ALA A 4 -32.22 -1.34 40.44
N ARG A 5 -32.42 -0.03 40.58
CA ARG A 5 -32.27 0.94 39.46
C ARG A 5 -30.82 1.25 39.11
N TRP A 6 -29.91 1.17 40.09
CA TRP A 6 -28.47 1.41 39.86
C TRP A 6 -27.77 0.24 39.17
N ILE A 7 -28.21 -1.00 39.43
CA ILE A 7 -27.65 -2.20 38.84
C ILE A 7 -27.99 -2.24 37.34
N ALA A 8 -29.21 -1.85 36.95
CA ALA A 8 -29.60 -1.80 35.53
C ALA A 8 -28.80 -0.77 34.73
N GLY A 9 -28.51 0.41 35.33
CA GLY A 9 -27.69 1.43 34.70
C GLY A 9 -26.22 1.01 34.51
N LEU A 10 -25.67 0.29 35.48
CA LEU A 10 -24.27 -0.16 35.41
C LEU A 10 -24.05 -1.27 34.35
N VAL A 11 -25.03 -2.17 34.21
CA VAL A 11 -24.96 -3.26 33.20
C VAL A 11 -25.08 -2.69 31.79
N VAL A 12 -25.89 -1.66 31.54
CA VAL A 12 -26.03 -1.01 30.25
C VAL A 12 -24.74 -0.26 29.88
N LEU A 13 -24.09 0.43 30.83
CA LEU A 13 -22.83 1.14 30.58
C LEU A 13 -21.66 0.20 30.25
N LEU A 14 -21.57 -0.97 30.89
CA LEU A 14 -20.57 -1.99 30.60
C LEU A 14 -20.82 -2.67 29.27
N GLY A 15 -22.09 -2.85 28.86
CA GLY A 15 -22.44 -3.45 27.57
C GLY A 15 -22.08 -2.55 26.37
N THR A 16 -22.24 -1.23 26.50
CA THR A 16 -21.91 -0.30 25.40
C THR A 16 -20.41 -0.12 25.22
N LEU A 17 -19.62 -0.20 26.28
CA LEU A 17 -18.16 -0.11 26.19
C LEU A 17 -17.54 -1.35 25.52
N GLY A 18 -18.13 -2.53 25.71
CA GLY A 18 -17.67 -3.78 25.07
C GLY A 18 -17.92 -3.81 23.56
N LEU A 19 -18.98 -3.17 23.06
CA LEU A 19 -19.30 -3.14 21.63
C LEU A 19 -18.34 -2.28 20.80
N VAL A 20 -17.84 -1.18 21.36
CA VAL A 20 -16.88 -0.31 20.66
C VAL A 20 -15.48 -0.96 20.58
N ALA A 21 -15.06 -1.67 21.63
CA ALA A 21 -13.81 -2.41 21.63
C ALA A 21 -13.81 -3.62 20.67
N GLY A 22 -14.97 -4.26 20.47
CA GLY A 22 -15.12 -5.42 19.59
C GLY A 22 -14.97 -5.08 18.11
N CYS A 23 -15.39 -3.90 17.65
CA CYS A 23 -15.22 -3.48 16.27
C CYS A 23 -13.75 -3.22 15.89
N PHE A 24 -12.94 -2.71 16.83
CA PHE A 24 -11.53 -2.44 16.59
C PHE A 24 -10.68 -3.73 16.45
N LEU A 25 -11.08 -4.80 17.13
CA LEU A 25 -10.37 -6.08 17.11
C LEU A 25 -10.67 -6.94 15.87
N LEU A 26 -11.71 -6.60 15.12
CA LEU A 26 -12.16 -7.37 13.94
C LEU A 26 -11.77 -6.72 12.60
N SER A 27 -11.07 -5.58 12.61
CA SER A 27 -10.59 -4.96 11.39
C SER A 27 -9.60 -5.89 10.66
N ARG A 28 -9.82 -6.08 9.37
CA ARG A 28 -8.95 -6.89 8.50
C ARG A 28 -7.82 -6.03 7.95
N PRO A 29 -6.66 -6.59 7.64
CA PRO A 29 -5.58 -5.85 7.01
C PRO A 29 -5.89 -5.54 5.54
N PRO A 30 -5.33 -4.44 4.98
CA PRO A 30 -5.46 -4.09 3.58
C PRO A 30 -4.69 -5.06 2.68
N THR A 31 -4.95 -4.98 1.38
CA THR A 31 -4.30 -5.74 0.32
C THR A 31 -3.50 -4.79 -0.57
N ALA A 32 -2.20 -5.06 -0.71
CA ALA A 32 -1.33 -4.36 -1.63
C ALA A 32 -1.58 -4.83 -3.07
N SER A 33 -1.69 -3.90 -4.01
CA SER A 33 -1.81 -4.19 -5.44
C SER A 33 -1.21 -3.06 -6.26
N PHE A 34 -0.36 -3.39 -7.26
CA PHE A 34 0.20 -2.41 -8.18
C PHE A 34 0.44 -2.99 -9.56
N VAL A 35 0.60 -2.11 -10.54
CA VAL A 35 1.00 -2.43 -11.91
C VAL A 35 2.22 -1.60 -12.29
N VAL A 36 3.01 -2.12 -13.25
CA VAL A 36 4.17 -1.43 -13.83
C VAL A 36 3.84 -1.00 -15.25
N LEU A 37 3.98 0.29 -15.53
CA LEU A 37 3.75 0.88 -16.84
C LEU A 37 5.09 1.22 -17.50
N TYR A 38 5.35 0.63 -18.65
CA TYR A 38 6.59 0.78 -19.40
C TYR A 38 6.48 1.84 -20.50
N ASN A 39 7.64 2.35 -20.95
CA ASN A 39 7.75 3.27 -22.09
C ASN A 39 6.97 4.60 -21.93
N VAL A 40 6.75 5.03 -20.71
CA VAL A 40 5.93 6.22 -20.39
C VAL A 40 6.57 7.55 -20.80
N THR A 41 7.91 7.60 -20.95
CA THR A 41 8.66 8.82 -21.30
C THR A 41 9.48 8.69 -22.58
N GLY A 42 9.55 7.50 -23.18
CA GLY A 42 10.51 7.17 -24.24
C GLY A 42 11.90 6.77 -23.74
N ASP A 43 12.20 6.92 -22.46
CA ASP A 43 13.38 6.37 -21.80
C ASP A 43 13.07 4.92 -21.37
N PRO A 44 13.79 3.90 -21.90
CA PRO A 44 13.49 2.51 -21.64
C PRO A 44 13.82 2.05 -20.20
N LEU A 45 14.51 2.89 -19.42
CA LEU A 45 14.84 2.65 -18.02
C LEU A 45 13.88 3.35 -17.05
N VAL A 46 12.88 4.06 -17.58
CA VAL A 46 11.86 4.75 -16.78
C VAL A 46 10.56 3.95 -16.80
N VAL A 47 9.98 3.75 -15.61
CA VAL A 47 8.69 3.10 -15.44
C VAL A 47 7.81 3.91 -14.49
N ASP A 48 6.49 3.81 -14.66
CA ASP A 48 5.53 4.25 -13.68
C ASP A 48 5.05 3.05 -12.86
N LEU A 49 4.97 3.23 -11.56
CA LEU A 49 4.41 2.27 -10.59
C LEU A 49 3.08 2.84 -10.12
N ASP A 50 2.00 2.10 -10.34
CA ASP A 50 0.64 2.54 -9.97
C ASP A 50 0.00 1.53 -9.03
N ALA A 51 -0.13 1.92 -7.76
CA ALA A 51 -0.74 1.14 -6.68
C ALA A 51 -2.17 1.60 -6.33
N SER A 52 -2.83 2.37 -7.19
CA SER A 52 -4.19 2.87 -6.95
C SER A 52 -5.23 1.76 -6.80
N SER A 53 -4.91 0.53 -7.20
CA SER A 53 -5.75 -0.66 -7.03
C SER A 53 -5.60 -1.35 -5.67
N SER A 54 -4.72 -0.88 -4.79
CA SER A 54 -4.65 -1.35 -3.41
C SER A 54 -5.96 -1.06 -2.68
N SER A 55 -6.42 -1.98 -1.84
CA SER A 55 -7.74 -1.89 -1.22
C SER A 55 -7.75 -2.46 0.20
N ASP A 56 -8.75 -2.04 0.96
CA ASP A 56 -9.03 -2.57 2.28
C ASP A 56 -10.39 -3.29 2.28
N PRO A 57 -10.50 -4.51 2.88
CA PRO A 57 -11.74 -5.26 2.90
C PRO A 57 -12.82 -4.67 3.83
N ASP A 58 -12.46 -3.74 4.70
CA ASP A 58 -13.36 -3.01 5.60
C ASP A 58 -13.66 -1.58 5.09
N GLU A 59 -13.20 -1.27 3.84
CA GLU A 59 -13.34 0.03 3.18
C GLU A 59 -12.59 1.17 3.89
N ASP A 60 -11.60 0.83 4.73
CA ASP A 60 -10.72 1.81 5.35
C ASP A 60 -9.79 2.44 4.28
N ALA A 61 -9.48 3.72 4.42
CA ALA A 61 -8.63 4.40 3.46
C ALA A 61 -7.18 3.91 3.55
N ILE A 62 -6.53 3.67 2.41
CA ILE A 62 -5.08 3.42 2.36
C ILE A 62 -4.36 4.76 2.55
N THR A 63 -3.53 4.86 3.57
CA THR A 63 -2.83 6.08 3.96
C THR A 63 -1.35 6.07 3.67
N GLU A 64 -0.74 4.88 3.53
CA GLU A 64 0.68 4.75 3.24
C GLU A 64 0.93 3.64 2.22
N TYR A 65 1.89 3.88 1.33
CA TYR A 65 2.42 2.95 0.34
C TYR A 65 3.92 2.77 0.61
N LEU A 66 4.31 1.59 1.04
CA LEU A 66 5.66 1.27 1.48
C LEU A 66 6.39 0.53 0.36
N TRP A 67 7.04 1.30 -0.50
CA TRP A 67 7.74 0.79 -1.68
C TRP A 67 9.18 0.38 -1.38
N THR A 68 9.62 -0.70 -2.01
CA THR A 68 11.02 -1.13 -2.08
C THR A 68 11.34 -1.53 -3.52
N PHE A 69 12.34 -0.89 -4.13
CA PHE A 69 12.69 -1.08 -5.54
C PHE A 69 14.19 -0.97 -5.86
N GLY A 70 15.06 -1.04 -4.84
CA GLY A 70 16.53 -0.97 -4.96
C GLY A 70 17.12 0.37 -4.52
N ASP A 71 18.40 0.36 -4.19
CA ASP A 71 19.09 1.50 -3.55
C ASP A 71 19.46 2.63 -4.52
N ASP A 72 19.76 2.30 -5.78
CA ASP A 72 20.26 3.24 -6.79
C ASP A 72 19.15 3.73 -7.74
N VAL A 73 17.88 3.50 -7.41
CA VAL A 73 16.75 3.94 -8.21
C VAL A 73 16.43 5.40 -7.92
N GLU A 74 16.34 6.20 -8.98
CA GLU A 74 15.98 7.61 -8.91
C GLU A 74 14.46 7.79 -8.97
N ILE A 75 13.89 8.50 -8.00
CA ILE A 75 12.47 8.87 -8.02
C ILE A 75 12.32 10.17 -8.80
N LEU A 76 11.62 10.12 -9.94
CA LEU A 76 11.43 11.28 -10.83
C LEU A 76 10.17 12.08 -10.46
N THR A 77 9.13 11.40 -10.03
CA THR A 77 7.89 12.03 -9.55
C THR A 77 7.24 11.17 -8.46
N PRO A 78 6.69 11.81 -7.43
CA PRO A 78 6.82 13.24 -7.12
C PRO A 78 8.23 13.61 -6.67
N LEU A 79 8.69 14.81 -7.04
CA LEU A 79 10.07 15.29 -6.84
C LEU A 79 10.47 15.49 -5.36
N GLU A 80 9.52 15.52 -4.44
CA GLU A 80 9.74 15.87 -3.03
C GLU A 80 10.04 14.65 -2.13
N TYR A 81 10.03 13.43 -2.68
CA TYR A 81 10.15 12.22 -1.87
C TYR A 81 11.49 11.53 -2.04
N SER A 82 12.36 11.66 -1.05
CA SER A 82 13.53 10.82 -0.90
C SER A 82 13.20 9.61 0.00
N LYS A 83 13.29 8.38 -0.53
CA LYS A 83 13.36 7.09 0.17
C LYS A 83 12.16 6.60 1.01
N SER A 84 11.23 7.44 1.44
CA SER A 84 10.01 6.99 2.14
C SER A 84 8.81 7.45 1.34
N VAL A 85 8.43 6.68 0.36
CA VAL A 85 7.39 7.06 -0.57
C VAL A 85 6.06 6.53 -0.09
N THR A 86 5.18 7.46 0.25
CA THR A 86 3.85 7.17 0.82
C THR A 86 2.70 7.43 -0.17
N VAL A 87 3.02 7.59 -1.46
CA VAL A 87 2.04 7.89 -2.51
C VAL A 87 1.76 6.67 -3.39
N PRO A 88 0.53 6.55 -3.95
CA PRO A 88 0.15 5.40 -4.76
C PRO A 88 0.84 5.35 -6.13
N ILE A 89 1.24 6.49 -6.69
CA ILE A 89 1.80 6.58 -8.05
C ILE A 89 3.19 7.19 -8.02
N LEU A 90 4.16 6.48 -8.60
CA LEU A 90 5.54 6.88 -8.71
C LEU A 90 6.03 6.77 -10.13
N ARG A 91 6.91 7.69 -10.55
CA ARG A 91 7.79 7.49 -11.69
C ARG A 91 9.22 7.33 -11.22
N VAL A 92 9.85 6.24 -11.62
CA VAL A 92 11.20 5.90 -11.22
C VAL A 92 12.08 5.61 -12.43
N ARG A 93 13.39 5.94 -12.30
CA ARG A 93 14.42 5.59 -13.27
C ARG A 93 15.38 4.61 -12.65
N TYR A 94 15.62 3.50 -13.34
CA TYR A 94 16.64 2.53 -12.98
C TYR A 94 18.01 2.92 -13.56
N PRO A 95 19.12 2.62 -12.86
CA PRO A 95 20.45 3.11 -13.26
C PRO A 95 20.98 2.46 -14.54
N VAL A 96 20.66 1.20 -14.77
CA VAL A 96 21.13 0.42 -15.93
C VAL A 96 20.07 -0.59 -16.36
N GLN A 97 20.27 -1.22 -17.52
CA GLN A 97 19.47 -2.38 -17.92
C GLN A 97 19.72 -3.55 -16.97
N GLY A 98 18.68 -4.34 -16.70
CA GLY A 98 18.79 -5.49 -15.80
C GLY A 98 17.45 -5.99 -15.31
N GLU A 99 17.51 -6.94 -14.40
CA GLU A 99 16.35 -7.47 -13.66
C GLU A 99 16.25 -6.78 -12.31
N TYR A 100 15.05 -6.35 -11.98
CA TYR A 100 14.77 -5.64 -10.72
C TYR A 100 13.52 -6.19 -10.06
N THR A 101 13.55 -6.27 -8.73
CA THR A 101 12.39 -6.68 -7.93
C THR A 101 11.80 -5.47 -7.22
N ILE A 102 10.50 -5.30 -7.37
CA ILE A 102 9.71 -4.25 -6.73
C ILE A 102 8.81 -4.91 -5.71
N LEU A 103 8.75 -4.36 -4.50
CA LEU A 103 7.89 -4.84 -3.42
C LEU A 103 7.08 -3.68 -2.87
N LEU A 104 5.79 -3.92 -2.67
CA LEU A 104 4.85 -2.96 -2.07
C LEU A 104 4.14 -3.58 -0.88
N TYR A 105 4.16 -2.89 0.26
CA TYR A 105 3.19 -3.03 1.34
C TYR A 105 2.32 -1.78 1.43
N VAL A 106 1.11 -1.91 1.93
CA VAL A 106 0.22 -0.78 2.17
C VAL A 106 -0.27 -0.77 3.61
N ARG A 107 -0.59 0.44 4.13
CA ARG A 107 -1.15 0.63 5.45
C ARG A 107 -2.44 1.44 5.38
N ASP A 108 -3.43 1.03 6.17
CA ASP A 108 -4.72 1.69 6.28
C ASP A 108 -4.71 2.84 7.31
N GLU A 109 -5.81 3.58 7.39
CA GLU A 109 -6.00 4.69 8.34
C GLU A 109 -6.07 4.23 9.81
N ARG A 110 -6.29 2.94 10.07
CA ARG A 110 -6.26 2.34 11.40
C ARG A 110 -4.87 1.85 11.78
N GLY A 111 -3.88 2.01 10.89
CA GLY A 111 -2.49 1.65 11.10
C GLY A 111 -2.19 0.18 10.86
N LYS A 112 -3.09 -0.61 10.26
CA LYS A 112 -2.82 -1.99 9.87
C LYS A 112 -2.08 -2.02 8.53
N THR A 113 -1.07 -2.86 8.47
CA THR A 113 -0.28 -3.11 7.26
C THR A 113 -0.74 -4.40 6.61
N SER A 114 -0.72 -4.47 5.27
CA SER A 114 -1.00 -5.68 4.52
C SER A 114 -0.16 -6.86 5.02
N GLU A 115 -0.77 -8.04 5.20
CA GLU A 115 -0.08 -9.24 5.70
C GLU A 115 0.98 -9.74 4.72
N ALA A 116 0.69 -9.61 3.41
CA ALA A 116 1.62 -9.90 2.34
C ALA A 116 1.86 -8.65 1.49
N GLY A 117 3.11 -8.44 1.07
CA GLY A 117 3.44 -7.47 0.05
C GLY A 117 3.19 -8.04 -1.35
N GLN A 118 2.82 -7.19 -2.29
CA GLN A 118 2.88 -7.55 -3.70
C GLN A 118 4.32 -7.41 -4.19
N THR A 119 4.82 -8.44 -4.86
CA THR A 119 6.14 -8.46 -5.49
C THR A 119 6.00 -8.60 -6.99
N GLU A 120 6.74 -7.77 -7.73
CA GLU A 120 6.84 -7.83 -9.18
C GLU A 120 8.32 -7.84 -9.58
N THR A 121 8.69 -8.73 -10.50
CA THR A 121 10.05 -8.75 -11.09
C THR A 121 9.96 -8.22 -12.51
N ILE A 122 10.72 -7.17 -12.80
CA ILE A 122 10.78 -6.52 -14.12
C ILE A 122 12.13 -6.71 -14.76
N VAL A 123 12.16 -6.77 -16.09
CA VAL A 123 13.39 -6.77 -16.89
C VAL A 123 13.41 -5.49 -17.73
N LEU A 124 14.48 -4.73 -17.60
CA LEU A 124 14.65 -3.48 -18.35
C LEU A 124 15.87 -3.55 -19.27
N PRO A 125 15.76 -3.01 -20.49
CA PRO A 125 14.54 -2.43 -21.07
C PRO A 125 13.50 -3.52 -21.35
N ASN A 126 12.22 -3.18 -21.18
CA ASN A 126 11.13 -4.07 -21.57
C ASN A 126 11.01 -4.05 -23.11
N VAL A 127 11.71 -4.98 -23.76
CA VAL A 127 11.64 -5.16 -25.22
C VAL A 127 10.58 -6.20 -25.53
N PRO A 128 9.51 -5.88 -26.29
CA PRO A 128 8.52 -6.85 -26.68
C PRO A 128 9.18 -8.00 -27.47
N VAL A 129 8.85 -9.23 -27.10
CA VAL A 129 9.34 -10.43 -27.81
C VAL A 129 8.90 -10.34 -29.28
N GLY A 130 9.86 -10.18 -30.18
CA GLY A 130 9.60 -10.08 -31.64
C GLY A 130 10.12 -8.81 -32.32
N THR A 131 10.69 -7.85 -31.57
CA THR A 131 11.36 -6.69 -32.18
C THR A 131 12.82 -7.04 -32.45
N THR A 132 13.13 -7.43 -33.69
CA THR A 132 14.51 -7.50 -34.19
C THR A 132 15.03 -6.08 -34.35
N LEU A 133 16.14 -5.76 -33.71
CA LEU A 133 16.88 -4.51 -33.90
C LEU A 133 17.59 -4.52 -35.28
#